data_c1de0e73a666958719cbee6c347cddb5
#
_entry.id   c1de0e73a666958719cbee6c347cddb5
#
_cell.length_a   1.000
_cell.length_b   1.000
_cell.length_c   1.000
_cell.angle_alpha   90.00
_cell.angle_beta   90.00
_cell.angle_gamma   90.00
#
_symmetry.space_group_name_H-M   'P 1'
#
loop_
_entity.id
_entity.type
_entity.pdbx_description
1 polymer ?
#
loop_
_entity_poly.entity_id
_entity_poly.type
_entity_poly.pdbx_seq_one_letter_code
_entity_poly.pdbx_strand_id
1 'polypeptide(L)'
;MISRHALSFLAIFGLCRPLGAQAPFLFSCAEDTHIPAAKRQAINSVASDFAQKMLDQDVNGAFELFSEAGKANVTREQLQAQAATNLRQFELKNTSIQHTYFIELTGKSPGSVVCSTDLSKPDGWESMAAANVPEQSHVVMSAQARNNRIAFTLWLVPEHGAWKVQSFWLNVATLADKDSLQLWQAARAQESKGHQLNAFLLYASALQAANRGSNFQLGITQAILQDLSKLRKPLEMEGAPPFLWKNGDTTYKVLNIGPIAIGGKIYVTIAHEVQPWQSNEQVDGWNKELLSYFKRHFPEYSDTFAGLVARALERGTSRGYGTVEEISSAK
;
A
#
# COMPACT_ATOMS: atom_id res chain seq x y z
N MET A 1 40.01 -67.10 34.99
CA MET A 1 39.95 -67.17 33.52
C MET A 1 39.45 -65.77 33.06
N ILE A 2 40.35 -64.95 32.57
CA ILE A 2 40.09 -63.56 32.21
C ILE A 2 40.12 -63.50 30.69
N SER A 3 39.00 -63.20 30.07
CA SER A 3 38.94 -62.99 28.61
C SER A 3 39.02 -61.47 28.33
N ARG A 4 40.04 -61.05 27.62
CA ARG A 4 40.27 -59.68 27.13
C ARG A 4 39.50 -59.48 25.80
N HIS A 5 38.56 -58.56 25.76
CA HIS A 5 37.97 -58.07 24.48
C HIS A 5 38.64 -56.75 24.10
N ALA A 6 39.32 -56.81 22.97
CA ALA A 6 39.92 -55.62 22.33
C ALA A 6 38.80 -54.77 21.68
N LEU A 7 38.74 -53.50 22.08
CA LEU A 7 37.90 -52.51 21.39
C LEU A 7 38.70 -51.93 20.23
N SER A 8 38.25 -52.18 19.01
CA SER A 8 38.74 -51.50 17.80
C SER A 8 38.05 -50.14 17.69
N PHE A 9 38.82 -49.07 17.84
CA PHE A 9 38.39 -47.70 17.52
C PHE A 9 38.39 -47.52 16.00
N LEU A 10 37.24 -47.43 15.37
CA LEU A 10 37.09 -46.94 14.01
C LEU A 10 37.11 -45.41 14.03
N ALA A 11 38.18 -44.81 13.57
CA ALA A 11 38.27 -43.37 13.34
C ALA A 11 37.47 -43.05 12.05
N ILE A 12 36.29 -42.46 12.21
CA ILE A 12 35.53 -41.88 11.11
C ILE A 12 36.11 -40.51 10.81
N PHE A 13 36.97 -40.43 9.81
CA PHE A 13 37.38 -39.16 9.20
C PHE A 13 36.17 -38.56 8.47
N GLY A 14 35.41 -37.73 9.17
CA GLY A 14 34.39 -36.89 8.55
C GLY A 14 35.04 -35.89 7.60
N LEU A 15 34.82 -36.08 6.29
CA LEU A 15 35.14 -35.11 5.25
C LEU A 15 34.27 -33.87 5.49
N CYS A 16 34.79 -32.89 6.23
CA CYS A 16 34.27 -31.53 6.20
C CYS A 16 34.44 -31.01 4.78
N ARG A 17 33.39 -31.11 3.96
CA ARG A 17 33.27 -30.29 2.74
C ARG A 17 33.30 -28.82 3.19
N PRO A 18 34.19 -27.99 2.66
CA PRO A 18 34.10 -26.56 2.90
C PRO A 18 32.74 -26.13 2.36
N LEU A 19 31.87 -25.66 3.23
CA LEU A 19 30.70 -24.88 2.86
C LEU A 19 31.27 -23.73 2.00
N GLY A 20 31.01 -23.79 0.67
CA GLY A 20 31.43 -22.74 -0.23
C GLY A 20 30.95 -21.43 0.36
N ALA A 21 31.87 -20.57 0.75
CA ALA A 21 31.56 -19.22 1.18
C ALA A 21 30.81 -18.57 0.03
N GLN A 22 29.50 -18.41 0.14
CA GLN A 22 28.74 -17.59 -0.79
C GLN A 22 29.39 -16.22 -0.73
N ALA A 23 29.90 -15.77 -1.88
CA ALA A 23 30.49 -14.44 -1.98
C ALA A 23 29.47 -13.43 -1.41
N PRO A 24 29.87 -12.54 -0.49
CA PRO A 24 28.95 -11.58 0.09
C PRO A 24 28.31 -10.79 -1.06
N PHE A 25 27.00 -10.65 -1.03
CA PHE A 25 26.31 -9.77 -1.96
C PHE A 25 26.81 -8.35 -1.66
N LEU A 26 27.62 -7.82 -2.56
CA LEU A 26 28.13 -6.47 -2.40
C LEU A 26 27.17 -5.54 -3.15
N PHE A 27 26.43 -4.76 -2.41
CA PHE A 27 25.65 -3.65 -2.94
C PHE A 27 25.90 -2.42 -2.07
N SER A 28 25.76 -1.26 -2.68
CA SER A 28 25.65 0.01 -1.97
C SER A 28 24.30 0.64 -2.27
N CYS A 29 23.78 1.39 -1.30
CA CYS A 29 22.58 2.19 -1.47
C CYS A 29 22.88 3.63 -1.05
N ALA A 30 22.63 4.59 -1.94
CA ALA A 30 22.72 6.00 -1.67
C ALA A 30 21.32 6.64 -1.83
N GLU A 31 21.01 7.62 -0.99
CA GLU A 31 19.73 8.30 -0.99
C GLU A 31 19.93 9.81 -1.21
N ASP A 32 19.08 10.40 -2.04
CA ASP A 32 18.93 11.83 -2.28
C ASP A 32 20.27 12.57 -2.50
N THR A 33 20.68 13.40 -1.55
CA THR A 33 21.90 14.22 -1.66
C THR A 33 23.20 13.41 -1.63
N HIS A 34 23.16 12.14 -1.19
CA HIS A 34 24.31 11.25 -1.21
C HIS A 34 24.58 10.64 -2.60
N ILE A 35 23.61 10.78 -3.52
CA ILE A 35 23.77 10.37 -4.94
C ILE A 35 24.56 11.46 -5.67
N PRO A 36 25.56 11.11 -6.51
CA PRO A 36 26.28 12.10 -7.33
C PRO A 36 25.31 12.99 -8.11
N ALA A 37 25.48 14.31 -8.05
CA ALA A 37 24.49 15.28 -8.51
C ALA A 37 24.04 15.07 -9.96
N ALA A 38 24.98 14.82 -10.88
CA ALA A 38 24.66 14.58 -12.30
C ALA A 38 23.81 13.30 -12.49
N LYS A 39 24.11 12.23 -11.74
CA LYS A 39 23.37 10.98 -11.78
C LYS A 39 21.97 11.15 -11.21
N ARG A 40 21.84 11.78 -10.06
CA ARG A 40 20.54 12.10 -9.45
C ARG A 40 19.69 12.97 -10.40
N GLN A 41 20.27 13.97 -11.03
CA GLN A 41 19.55 14.82 -11.99
C GLN A 41 19.03 14.01 -13.17
N ALA A 42 19.83 13.11 -13.74
CA ALA A 42 19.44 12.26 -14.86
C ALA A 42 18.27 11.31 -14.46
N ILE A 43 18.36 10.66 -13.29
CA ILE A 43 17.31 9.80 -12.74
C ILE A 43 16.03 10.59 -12.54
N ASN A 44 16.12 11.72 -11.84
CA ASN A 44 14.97 12.56 -11.48
C ASN A 44 14.29 13.17 -12.70
N SER A 45 15.05 13.49 -13.76
CA SER A 45 14.50 13.98 -15.01
C SER A 45 13.59 12.96 -15.69
N VAL A 46 14.02 11.71 -15.77
CA VAL A 46 13.21 10.63 -16.38
C VAL A 46 11.97 10.33 -15.52
N ALA A 47 12.12 10.29 -14.20
CA ALA A 47 10.99 10.07 -13.30
C ALA A 47 9.93 11.18 -13.45
N SER A 48 10.38 12.44 -13.50
CA SER A 48 9.49 13.59 -13.66
C SER A 48 8.82 13.63 -15.04
N ASP A 49 9.57 13.33 -16.11
CA ASP A 49 9.02 13.26 -17.47
C ASP A 49 7.96 12.16 -17.59
N PHE A 50 8.23 10.97 -17.02
CA PHE A 50 7.25 9.88 -16.99
C PHE A 50 5.97 10.29 -16.25
N ALA A 51 6.11 10.85 -15.04
CA ALA A 51 4.95 11.29 -14.26
C ALA A 51 4.16 12.37 -15.00
N GLN A 52 4.83 13.34 -15.64
CA GLN A 52 4.17 14.40 -16.39
C GLN A 52 3.41 13.83 -17.60
N LYS A 53 4.03 12.95 -18.39
CA LYS A 53 3.37 12.28 -19.53
C LYS A 53 2.13 11.50 -19.12
N MET A 54 2.22 10.80 -17.97
CA MET A 54 1.06 10.10 -17.42
C MET A 54 -0.06 11.07 -17.04
N LEU A 55 0.25 12.21 -16.41
CA LEU A 55 -0.74 13.25 -16.07
C LEU A 55 -1.36 13.89 -17.32
N ASP A 56 -0.57 14.13 -18.34
CA ASP A 56 -1.00 14.71 -19.62
C ASP A 56 -1.74 13.71 -20.51
N GLN A 57 -1.83 12.43 -20.07
CA GLN A 57 -2.37 11.31 -20.85
C GLN A 57 -1.59 11.03 -22.15
N ASP A 58 -0.34 11.46 -22.21
CA ASP A 58 0.58 11.09 -23.28
C ASP A 58 1.11 9.67 -23.06
N VAL A 59 0.20 8.70 -23.25
CA VAL A 59 0.50 7.26 -23.05
C VAL A 59 1.62 6.77 -23.96
N ASN A 60 1.70 7.27 -25.20
CA ASN A 60 2.75 6.90 -26.12
C ASN A 60 4.11 7.41 -25.65
N GLY A 61 4.19 8.68 -25.27
CA GLY A 61 5.41 9.25 -24.71
C GLY A 61 5.85 8.56 -23.42
N ALA A 62 4.91 8.25 -22.52
CA ALA A 62 5.20 7.49 -21.30
C ALA A 62 5.71 6.08 -21.63
N PHE A 63 5.11 5.38 -22.61
CA PHE A 63 5.53 4.04 -23.03
C PHE A 63 6.95 4.01 -23.60
N GLU A 64 7.39 5.05 -24.32
CA GLU A 64 8.75 5.13 -24.87
C GLU A 64 9.83 5.34 -23.79
N LEU A 65 9.45 5.74 -22.60
CA LEU A 65 10.36 5.83 -21.45
C LEU A 65 10.65 4.48 -20.79
N PHE A 66 9.89 3.42 -21.09
CA PHE A 66 10.16 2.10 -20.55
C PHE A 66 11.40 1.46 -21.13
N SER A 67 12.10 0.66 -20.31
CA SER A 67 13.11 -0.30 -20.78
C SER A 67 12.47 -1.39 -21.63
N GLU A 68 13.24 -2.12 -22.40
CA GLU A 68 12.71 -3.25 -23.18
C GLU A 68 12.07 -4.32 -22.27
N ALA A 69 12.68 -4.59 -21.11
CA ALA A 69 12.10 -5.50 -20.13
C ALA A 69 10.82 -4.92 -19.49
N GLY A 70 10.74 -3.60 -19.29
CA GLY A 70 9.54 -2.92 -18.83
C GLY A 70 8.40 -3.01 -19.86
N LYS A 71 8.68 -2.78 -21.15
CA LYS A 71 7.72 -2.89 -22.26
C LYS A 71 7.17 -4.32 -22.41
N ALA A 72 7.94 -5.34 -22.04
CA ALA A 72 7.47 -6.72 -22.05
C ALA A 72 6.41 -7.01 -20.97
N ASN A 73 6.33 -6.20 -19.93
CA ASN A 73 5.44 -6.39 -18.78
C ASN A 73 4.23 -5.44 -18.75
N VAL A 74 4.19 -4.44 -19.62
CA VAL A 74 3.09 -3.45 -19.67
C VAL A 74 2.73 -3.14 -21.12
N THR A 75 1.42 -3.06 -21.42
CA THR A 75 0.94 -2.64 -22.74
C THR A 75 0.49 -1.18 -22.73
N ARG A 76 0.40 -0.56 -23.91
CA ARG A 76 -0.14 0.80 -24.06
C ARG A 76 -1.59 0.88 -23.58
N GLU A 77 -2.37 -0.16 -23.83
CA GLU A 77 -3.78 -0.26 -23.39
C GLU A 77 -3.89 -0.30 -21.88
N GLN A 78 -3.00 -1.03 -21.20
CA GLN A 78 -2.93 -1.05 -19.73
C GLN A 78 -2.53 0.31 -19.17
N LEU A 79 -1.55 1.00 -19.77
CA LEU A 79 -1.19 2.36 -19.39
C LEU A 79 -2.34 3.34 -19.61
N GLN A 80 -3.04 3.23 -20.76
CA GLN A 80 -4.20 4.05 -21.07
C GLN A 80 -5.32 3.85 -20.04
N ALA A 81 -5.60 2.61 -19.69
CA ALA A 81 -6.61 2.29 -18.68
C ALA A 81 -6.24 2.87 -17.31
N GLN A 82 -4.98 2.77 -16.91
CA GLN A 82 -4.49 3.35 -15.66
C GLN A 82 -4.54 4.88 -15.66
N ALA A 83 -4.11 5.52 -16.74
CA ALA A 83 -4.17 6.97 -16.89
C ALA A 83 -5.62 7.47 -16.87
N ALA A 84 -6.51 6.84 -17.64
CA ALA A 84 -7.92 7.24 -17.71
C ALA A 84 -8.68 7.00 -16.40
N THR A 85 -8.43 5.87 -15.72
CA THR A 85 -9.19 5.48 -14.52
C THR A 85 -8.63 6.11 -13.26
N ASN A 86 -7.32 5.98 -13.03
CA ASN A 86 -6.71 6.40 -11.76
C ASN A 86 -6.37 7.88 -11.72
N LEU A 87 -5.76 8.41 -12.79
CA LEU A 87 -5.26 9.80 -12.76
C LEU A 87 -6.40 10.81 -12.95
N ARG A 88 -7.37 10.49 -13.80
CA ARG A 88 -8.52 11.37 -14.06
C ARG A 88 -9.46 11.48 -12.87
N GLN A 89 -9.70 10.36 -12.15
CA GLN A 89 -10.56 10.36 -10.96
C GLN A 89 -9.96 11.17 -9.79
N PHE A 90 -8.65 11.21 -9.68
CA PHE A 90 -7.97 11.88 -8.57
C PHE A 90 -7.68 13.36 -8.83
N GLU A 91 -7.90 13.88 -10.04
CA GLU A 91 -7.59 15.28 -10.40
C GLU A 91 -6.16 15.66 -9.98
N LEU A 92 -5.19 14.79 -10.30
CA LEU A 92 -3.81 14.92 -9.82
C LEU A 92 -3.15 16.21 -10.31
N LYS A 93 -2.42 16.85 -9.42
CA LYS A 93 -1.66 18.07 -9.68
C LYS A 93 -0.31 18.02 -8.95
N ASN A 94 0.63 18.82 -9.42
CA ASN A 94 1.87 19.13 -8.71
C ASN A 94 2.64 17.88 -8.24
N THR A 95 3.21 17.14 -9.19
CA THR A 95 4.13 16.07 -8.86
C THR A 95 5.42 16.61 -8.25
N SER A 96 5.92 15.93 -7.23
CA SER A 96 7.22 16.23 -6.62
C SER A 96 7.93 14.95 -6.24
N ILE A 97 9.24 14.90 -6.43
CA ILE A 97 10.10 13.83 -5.95
C ILE A 97 10.21 13.95 -4.44
N GLN A 98 9.97 12.86 -3.74
CA GLN A 98 10.12 12.76 -2.29
C GLN A 98 11.47 12.14 -1.93
N HIS A 99 11.78 11.00 -2.55
CA HIS A 99 13.03 10.26 -2.34
C HIS A 99 13.53 9.67 -3.64
N THR A 100 14.85 9.62 -3.79
CA THR A 100 15.57 8.93 -4.85
C THR A 100 16.56 8.00 -4.21
N TYR A 101 16.45 6.71 -4.48
CA TYR A 101 17.38 5.67 -4.04
C TYR A 101 18.21 5.22 -5.23
N PHE A 102 19.52 5.15 -5.04
CA PHE A 102 20.44 4.66 -6.05
C PHE A 102 21.18 3.44 -5.52
N ILE A 103 21.13 2.35 -6.26
CA ILE A 103 21.68 1.05 -5.89
C ILE A 103 22.77 0.70 -6.87
N GLU A 104 23.96 0.38 -6.37
CA GLU A 104 25.07 -0.20 -7.14
C GLU A 104 25.29 -1.65 -6.71
N LEU A 105 25.38 -2.56 -7.67
CA LEU A 105 25.68 -3.96 -7.45
C LEU A 105 27.08 -4.28 -8.00
N THR A 106 27.93 -4.86 -7.18
CA THR A 106 29.27 -5.31 -7.58
C THR A 106 29.33 -6.80 -7.90
N GLY A 107 28.19 -7.48 -7.91
CA GLY A 107 28.05 -8.91 -8.17
C GLY A 107 26.67 -9.29 -8.67
N LYS A 108 26.32 -10.56 -8.49
CA LYS A 108 24.99 -11.06 -8.83
C LYS A 108 23.93 -10.40 -7.92
N SER A 109 22.79 -10.03 -8.50
CA SER A 109 21.67 -9.46 -7.73
C SER A 109 21.15 -10.44 -6.66
N PRO A 110 20.91 -9.95 -5.44
CA PRO A 110 20.23 -10.73 -4.39
C PRO A 110 18.71 -10.83 -4.59
N GLY A 111 18.15 -10.22 -5.66
CA GLY A 111 16.71 -10.12 -5.89
C GLY A 111 16.06 -8.93 -5.19
N SER A 112 16.51 -8.59 -3.98
CA SER A 112 16.11 -7.38 -3.26
C SER A 112 17.26 -6.85 -2.43
N VAL A 113 17.24 -5.55 -2.16
CA VAL A 113 18.20 -4.86 -1.28
C VAL A 113 17.44 -4.08 -0.21
N VAL A 114 18.05 -3.91 0.94
CA VAL A 114 17.53 -3.05 2.00
C VAL A 114 18.39 -1.80 2.08
N CYS A 115 17.75 -0.65 1.87
CA CYS A 115 18.33 0.66 2.16
C CYS A 115 17.84 1.11 3.54
N SER A 116 18.71 1.65 4.38
CA SER A 116 18.37 1.95 5.76
C SER A 116 19.17 3.11 6.29
N THR A 117 18.50 4.00 7.00
CA THR A 117 19.09 4.99 7.89
C THR A 117 19.12 4.50 9.34
N ASP A 118 18.13 3.68 9.72
CA ASP A 118 17.98 3.12 11.07
C ASP A 118 17.09 1.87 11.08
N LEU A 119 17.70 0.69 11.04
CA LEU A 119 16.96 -0.59 11.06
C LEU A 119 16.15 -0.83 12.34
N SER A 120 16.41 -0.08 13.40
CA SER A 120 15.66 -0.22 14.67
C SER A 120 14.29 0.47 14.62
N LYS A 121 14.09 1.36 13.66
CA LYS A 121 12.83 2.09 13.49
C LYS A 121 11.98 1.47 12.40
N PRO A 122 10.65 1.35 12.59
CA PRO A 122 9.75 0.83 11.57
C PRO A 122 9.76 1.62 10.25
N ASP A 123 10.02 2.92 10.32
CA ASP A 123 10.08 3.87 9.20
C ASP A 123 11.51 4.21 8.76
N GLY A 124 12.52 3.50 9.28
CA GLY A 124 13.93 3.80 9.05
C GLY A 124 14.58 2.92 7.96
N TRP A 125 13.82 2.15 7.20
CA TRP A 125 14.35 1.30 6.14
C TRP A 125 13.31 1.02 5.04
N GLU A 126 13.81 0.75 3.84
CA GLU A 126 13.04 0.29 2.70
C GLU A 126 13.68 -0.95 2.09
N SER A 127 12.85 -1.86 1.57
CA SER A 127 13.28 -3.00 0.77
C SER A 127 12.85 -2.79 -0.67
N MET A 128 13.80 -2.88 -1.59
CA MET A 128 13.60 -2.63 -3.01
C MET A 128 14.03 -3.82 -3.85
N ALA A 129 13.26 -4.14 -4.89
CA ALA A 129 13.67 -5.13 -5.88
C ALA A 129 14.94 -4.67 -6.58
N ALA A 130 15.80 -5.64 -6.89
CA ALA A 130 17.06 -5.40 -7.58
C ALA A 130 17.20 -6.35 -8.78
N ALA A 131 17.27 -5.79 -9.99
CA ALA A 131 17.60 -6.52 -11.19
C ALA A 131 19.09 -6.88 -11.24
N ASN A 132 19.44 -7.80 -12.12
CA ASN A 132 20.85 -8.19 -12.31
C ASN A 132 21.56 -7.22 -13.27
N VAL A 133 21.55 -5.94 -12.91
CA VAL A 133 22.23 -4.84 -13.61
C VAL A 133 23.10 -4.08 -12.62
N PRO A 134 24.27 -3.52 -13.05
CA PRO A 134 25.20 -2.87 -12.13
C PRO A 134 24.62 -1.68 -11.37
N GLU A 135 23.76 -0.93 -12.02
CA GLU A 135 23.16 0.29 -11.48
C GLU A 135 21.64 0.28 -11.66
N GLN A 136 20.92 0.76 -10.66
CA GLN A 136 19.48 0.93 -10.73
C GLN A 136 19.01 1.96 -9.71
N SER A 137 17.80 2.46 -9.88
CA SER A 137 17.26 3.47 -8.99
C SER A 137 15.78 3.25 -8.72
N HIS A 138 15.35 3.55 -7.50
CA HIS A 138 13.93 3.69 -7.16
C HIS A 138 13.64 5.14 -6.82
N VAL A 139 12.56 5.68 -7.40
CA VAL A 139 12.12 7.06 -7.17
C VAL A 139 10.72 7.04 -6.61
N VAL A 140 10.54 7.64 -5.44
CA VAL A 140 9.24 7.86 -4.83
C VAL A 140 8.84 9.30 -5.08
N MET A 141 7.73 9.50 -5.77
CA MET A 141 7.15 10.80 -6.04
C MET A 141 5.78 10.92 -5.38
N SER A 142 5.35 12.13 -5.14
CA SER A 142 4.02 12.46 -4.63
C SER A 142 3.30 13.39 -5.61
N ALA A 143 2.00 13.16 -5.76
CA ALA A 143 1.09 14.08 -6.44
C ALA A 143 -0.08 14.43 -5.54
N GLN A 144 -0.51 15.69 -5.57
CA GLN A 144 -1.69 16.13 -4.82
C GLN A 144 -2.96 15.67 -5.53
N ALA A 145 -3.83 14.98 -4.82
CA ALA A 145 -5.19 14.67 -5.19
C ALA A 145 -6.18 15.53 -4.39
N ARG A 146 -7.47 15.42 -4.70
CA ARG A 146 -8.51 16.25 -4.07
C ARG A 146 -8.52 16.17 -2.53
N ASN A 147 -8.42 14.96 -1.97
CA ASN A 147 -8.51 14.72 -0.52
C ASN A 147 -7.32 13.93 0.03
N ASN A 148 -6.37 13.56 -0.82
CA ASN A 148 -5.26 12.68 -0.47
C ASN A 148 -4.03 13.01 -1.29
N ARG A 149 -2.90 12.44 -0.93
CA ARG A 149 -1.72 12.37 -1.80
C ARG A 149 -1.63 10.99 -2.44
N ILE A 150 -1.20 10.97 -3.69
CA ILE A 150 -0.91 9.75 -4.45
C ILE A 150 0.59 9.58 -4.51
N ALA A 151 1.09 8.40 -4.24
CA ALA A 151 2.48 8.05 -4.47
C ALA A 151 2.64 7.42 -5.87
N PHE A 152 3.65 7.90 -6.59
CA PHE A 152 4.23 7.22 -7.75
C PHE A 152 5.52 6.58 -7.25
N THR A 153 5.67 5.29 -7.45
CA THR A 153 6.92 4.58 -7.17
C THR A 153 7.44 4.05 -8.50
N LEU A 154 8.61 4.51 -8.91
CA LEU A 154 9.24 4.11 -10.16
C LEU A 154 10.49 3.32 -9.87
N TRP A 155 10.72 2.26 -10.62
CA TRP A 155 11.98 1.55 -10.69
C TRP A 155 12.63 1.86 -12.04
N LEU A 156 13.85 2.37 -12.03
CA LEU A 156 14.60 2.76 -13.23
C LEU A 156 15.89 1.96 -13.34
N VAL A 157 16.23 1.66 -14.58
CA VAL A 157 17.49 0.97 -14.96
C VAL A 157 18.17 1.72 -16.11
N PRO A 158 19.51 1.70 -16.19
CA PRO A 158 20.21 2.25 -17.36
C PRO A 158 20.09 1.28 -18.54
N GLU A 159 19.75 1.81 -19.71
CA GLU A 159 19.66 1.08 -20.96
C GLU A 159 20.11 1.98 -22.12
N HIS A 160 21.07 1.51 -22.94
CA HIS A 160 21.63 2.27 -24.07
C HIS A 160 22.14 3.68 -23.72
N GLY A 161 22.70 3.86 -22.52
CA GLY A 161 23.26 5.13 -22.05
C GLY A 161 22.21 6.12 -21.49
N ALA A 162 20.95 5.72 -21.37
CA ALA A 162 19.88 6.51 -20.79
C ALA A 162 19.19 5.76 -19.65
N TRP A 163 18.62 6.48 -18.69
CA TRP A 163 17.73 5.88 -17.68
C TRP A 163 16.38 5.55 -18.30
N LYS A 164 15.83 4.39 -17.96
CA LYS A 164 14.54 3.87 -18.46
C LYS A 164 13.71 3.34 -17.31
N VAL A 165 12.38 3.43 -17.43
CA VAL A 165 11.43 2.92 -16.45
C VAL A 165 11.32 1.40 -16.59
N GLN A 166 11.69 0.66 -15.57
CA GLN A 166 11.54 -0.80 -15.51
C GLN A 166 10.13 -1.18 -15.07
N SER A 167 9.62 -0.46 -14.09
CA SER A 167 8.24 -0.60 -13.61
C SER A 167 7.79 0.65 -12.86
N PHE A 168 6.49 0.80 -12.67
CA PHE A 168 5.92 1.86 -11.84
C PHE A 168 4.71 1.35 -11.06
N TRP A 169 4.38 2.05 -9.99
CA TRP A 169 3.23 1.78 -9.15
C TRP A 169 2.57 3.08 -8.71
N LEU A 170 1.23 3.06 -8.67
CA LEU A 170 0.42 4.19 -8.22
C LEU A 170 -0.44 3.73 -7.04
N ASN A 171 -0.45 4.51 -5.97
CA ASN A 171 -1.32 4.21 -4.84
C ASN A 171 -1.66 5.47 -4.04
N VAL A 172 -2.78 5.43 -3.33
CA VAL A 172 -3.14 6.45 -2.34
C VAL A 172 -2.14 6.38 -1.18
N ALA A 173 -1.38 7.43 -0.96
CA ALA A 173 -0.32 7.49 0.05
C ALA A 173 -0.76 8.11 1.38
N THR A 174 -1.91 8.79 1.39
CA THR A 174 -2.48 9.39 2.61
C THR A 174 -3.99 9.20 2.67
N LEU A 175 -4.54 9.29 3.87
CA LEU A 175 -5.98 9.38 4.10
C LEU A 175 -6.25 10.65 4.91
N ALA A 176 -6.95 11.63 4.30
CA ALA A 176 -7.13 12.98 4.87
C ALA A 176 -5.78 13.56 5.34
N ASP A 177 -4.80 13.56 4.44
CA ASP A 177 -3.41 14.00 4.61
C ASP A 177 -2.57 13.24 5.66
N LYS A 178 -3.12 12.23 6.31
CA LYS A 178 -2.36 11.35 7.22
C LYS A 178 -1.67 10.24 6.42
N ASP A 179 -0.35 10.13 6.58
CA ASP A 179 0.46 9.06 5.99
C ASP A 179 0.34 7.74 6.77
N SER A 180 1.06 6.71 6.29
CA SER A 180 1.03 5.37 6.89
C SER A 180 1.51 5.35 8.34
N LEU A 181 2.53 6.13 8.70
CA LEU A 181 3.06 6.21 10.06
C LEU A 181 2.04 6.86 11.01
N GLN A 182 1.46 7.98 10.59
CA GLN A 182 0.45 8.69 11.38
C GLN A 182 -0.83 7.85 11.58
N LEU A 183 -1.26 7.13 10.54
CA LEU A 183 -2.41 6.22 10.62
C LEU A 183 -2.11 5.02 11.54
N TRP A 184 -0.91 4.44 11.45
CA TRP A 184 -0.48 3.37 12.34
C TRP A 184 -0.43 3.81 13.81
N GLN A 185 0.14 4.98 14.10
CA GLN A 185 0.15 5.55 15.45
C GLN A 185 -1.26 5.80 15.99
N ALA A 186 -2.16 6.33 15.14
CA ALA A 186 -3.55 6.52 15.50
C ALA A 186 -4.26 5.17 15.76
N ALA A 187 -3.97 4.13 14.97
CA ALA A 187 -4.51 2.79 15.19
C ALA A 187 -4.10 2.23 16.56
N ARG A 188 -2.81 2.31 16.91
CA ARG A 188 -2.30 1.87 18.21
C ARG A 188 -2.94 2.63 19.38
N ALA A 189 -3.17 3.93 19.22
CA ALA A 189 -3.87 4.72 20.22
C ALA A 189 -5.32 4.27 20.41
N GLN A 190 -6.01 3.84 19.35
CA GLN A 190 -7.37 3.29 19.46
C GLN A 190 -7.36 1.87 20.06
N GLU A 191 -6.41 1.03 19.68
CA GLU A 191 -6.22 -0.30 20.25
C GLU A 191 -6.00 -0.24 21.77
N SER A 192 -5.17 0.69 22.25
CA SER A 192 -4.91 0.87 23.68
C SER A 192 -6.14 1.29 24.49
N LYS A 193 -7.15 1.87 23.84
CA LYS A 193 -8.46 2.19 24.44
C LYS A 193 -9.46 1.03 24.37
N GLY A 194 -9.11 -0.08 23.70
CA GLY A 194 -10.01 -1.20 23.44
C GLY A 194 -10.99 -0.95 22.28
N HIS A 195 -10.82 0.10 21.49
CA HIS A 195 -11.66 0.45 20.34
C HIS A 195 -11.28 -0.37 19.11
N GLN A 196 -11.71 -1.61 19.06
CA GLN A 196 -11.25 -2.60 18.08
C GLN A 196 -11.60 -2.22 16.64
N LEU A 197 -12.81 -1.72 16.38
CA LEU A 197 -13.20 -1.29 15.04
C LEU A 197 -12.31 -0.15 14.55
N ASN A 198 -12.13 0.88 15.38
CA ASN A 198 -11.33 2.04 15.02
C ASN A 198 -9.88 1.64 14.72
N ALA A 199 -9.28 0.81 15.58
CA ALA A 199 -7.93 0.29 15.40
C ALA A 199 -7.83 -0.52 14.11
N PHE A 200 -8.76 -1.45 13.86
CA PHE A 200 -8.77 -2.28 12.65
C PHE A 200 -8.83 -1.44 11.37
N LEU A 201 -9.75 -0.49 11.29
CA LEU A 201 -9.92 0.36 10.11
C LEU A 201 -8.70 1.26 9.87
N LEU A 202 -8.11 1.80 10.94
CA LEU A 202 -6.91 2.64 10.82
C LEU A 202 -5.66 1.82 10.43
N TYR A 203 -5.46 0.62 10.99
CA TYR A 203 -4.37 -0.28 10.56
C TYR A 203 -4.51 -0.69 9.09
N ALA A 204 -5.72 -1.04 8.66
CA ALA A 204 -5.97 -1.36 7.25
C ALA A 204 -5.66 -0.17 6.33
N SER A 205 -6.00 1.05 6.76
CA SER A 205 -5.68 2.27 6.02
C SER A 205 -4.18 2.57 6.02
N ALA A 206 -3.51 2.36 7.15
CA ALA A 206 -2.06 2.52 7.24
C ALA A 206 -1.34 1.56 6.28
N LEU A 207 -1.79 0.30 6.23
CA LEU A 207 -1.26 -0.71 5.31
C LEU A 207 -1.49 -0.31 3.84
N GLN A 208 -2.69 0.17 3.51
CA GLN A 208 -2.99 0.67 2.18
C GLN A 208 -2.11 1.87 1.83
N ALA A 209 -1.97 2.84 2.73
CA ALA A 209 -1.13 4.02 2.52
C ALA A 209 0.37 3.69 2.44
N ALA A 210 0.82 2.59 3.04
CA ALA A 210 2.19 2.11 2.96
C ALA A 210 2.52 1.36 1.66
N ASN A 211 1.51 0.92 0.90
CA ASN A 211 1.72 0.11 -0.31
C ASN A 211 2.40 0.92 -1.41
N ARG A 212 3.57 0.46 -1.86
CA ARG A 212 4.37 1.05 -2.95
C ARG A 212 4.57 0.08 -4.12
N GLY A 213 3.74 -0.99 -4.17
CA GLY A 213 3.85 -2.05 -5.17
C GLY A 213 4.75 -3.21 -4.73
N SER A 214 4.88 -4.20 -5.61
CA SER A 214 5.65 -5.41 -5.32
C SER A 214 7.17 -5.19 -5.29
N ASN A 215 7.64 -4.12 -5.92
CA ASN A 215 9.07 -3.83 -6.11
C ASN A 215 9.64 -2.86 -5.08
N PHE A 216 8.80 -2.34 -4.17
CA PHE A 216 9.21 -1.40 -3.15
C PHE A 216 8.35 -1.59 -1.88
N GLN A 217 8.98 -1.87 -0.76
CA GLN A 217 8.32 -2.07 0.52
C GLN A 217 8.88 -1.10 1.55
N LEU A 218 8.00 -0.32 2.18
CA LEU A 218 8.35 0.48 3.35
C LEU A 218 8.49 -0.43 4.58
N GLY A 219 9.48 -0.18 5.42
CA GLY A 219 9.71 -0.93 6.66
C GLY A 219 8.51 -0.95 7.60
N ILE A 220 7.79 0.18 7.68
CA ILE A 220 6.56 0.31 8.48
C ILE A 220 5.49 -0.74 8.13
N THR A 221 5.51 -1.27 6.89
CA THR A 221 4.56 -2.31 6.46
C THR A 221 4.62 -3.54 7.36
N GLN A 222 5.81 -3.95 7.78
CA GLN A 222 5.99 -5.10 8.68
C GLN A 222 5.40 -4.83 10.06
N ALA A 223 5.64 -3.63 10.62
CA ALA A 223 5.10 -3.25 11.92
C ALA A 223 3.56 -3.21 11.90
N ILE A 224 2.97 -2.63 10.84
CA ILE A 224 1.51 -2.59 10.66
C ILE A 224 0.94 -4.02 10.56
N LEU A 225 1.53 -4.89 9.75
CA LEU A 225 1.07 -6.28 9.59
C LEU A 225 1.18 -7.05 10.90
N GLN A 226 2.26 -6.86 11.66
CA GLN A 226 2.46 -7.50 12.95
C GLN A 226 1.38 -7.09 13.96
N ASP A 227 1.07 -5.81 14.07
CA ASP A 227 0.04 -5.31 14.98
C ASP A 227 -1.36 -5.75 14.50
N LEU A 228 -1.67 -5.60 13.22
CA LEU A 228 -2.94 -6.03 12.65
C LEU A 228 -3.19 -7.55 12.84
N SER A 229 -2.14 -8.37 12.78
CA SER A 229 -2.26 -9.83 12.98
C SER A 229 -2.64 -10.22 14.41
N LYS A 230 -2.34 -9.38 15.40
CA LYS A 230 -2.67 -9.58 16.81
C LYS A 230 -4.08 -9.06 17.14
N LEU A 231 -4.59 -8.13 16.33
CA LEU A 231 -5.87 -7.51 16.59
C LEU A 231 -7.01 -8.48 16.27
N ARG A 232 -7.91 -8.68 17.23
CA ARG A 232 -9.14 -9.43 17.00
C ARG A 232 -10.08 -8.59 16.12
N LYS A 233 -10.53 -9.17 15.00
CA LYS A 233 -11.55 -8.53 14.18
C LYS A 233 -12.87 -8.45 14.94
N PRO A 234 -13.67 -7.38 14.77
CA PRO A 234 -15.05 -7.36 15.21
C PRO A 234 -15.82 -8.57 14.64
N LEU A 235 -16.66 -9.20 15.45
CA LEU A 235 -17.42 -10.41 15.06
C LEU A 235 -18.21 -10.19 13.78
N GLU A 236 -18.77 -8.99 13.60
CA GLU A 236 -19.56 -8.60 12.43
C GLU A 236 -18.73 -8.49 11.15
N MET A 237 -17.40 -8.55 11.26
CA MET A 237 -16.45 -8.49 10.14
C MET A 237 -15.62 -9.77 10.00
N GLU A 238 -16.01 -10.84 10.67
CA GLU A 238 -15.35 -12.14 10.52
C GLU A 238 -15.68 -12.78 9.16
N GLY A 239 -14.68 -13.46 8.59
CA GLY A 239 -14.81 -14.11 7.30
C GLY A 239 -14.57 -13.18 6.10
N ALA A 240 -15.10 -13.58 4.94
CA ALA A 240 -15.06 -12.82 3.70
C ALA A 240 -16.41 -12.11 3.46
N PRO A 241 -16.41 -10.89 2.87
CA PRO A 241 -17.66 -10.24 2.48
C PRO A 241 -18.43 -11.08 1.43
N PRO A 242 -19.77 -10.99 1.35
CA PRO A 242 -20.59 -10.04 2.11
C PRO A 242 -20.78 -10.45 3.56
N PHE A 243 -20.61 -9.51 4.50
CA PHE A 243 -20.97 -9.72 5.89
C PHE A 243 -22.49 -9.60 6.05
N LEU A 244 -23.08 -10.49 6.85
CA LEU A 244 -24.53 -10.51 7.07
C LEU A 244 -24.86 -9.89 8.42
N TRP A 245 -25.26 -8.63 8.43
CA TRP A 245 -25.66 -7.93 9.65
C TRP A 245 -27.16 -8.01 9.85
N LYS A 246 -27.59 -8.51 11.00
CA LYS A 246 -29.01 -8.69 11.32
C LYS A 246 -29.52 -7.58 12.26
N ASN A 247 -30.63 -6.97 11.91
CA ASN A 247 -31.34 -5.96 12.70
C ASN A 247 -32.84 -6.33 12.70
N GLY A 248 -33.26 -7.10 13.71
CA GLY A 248 -34.59 -7.71 13.72
C GLY A 248 -34.80 -8.62 12.51
N ASP A 249 -35.84 -8.38 11.74
CA ASP A 249 -36.16 -9.14 10.52
C ASP A 249 -35.34 -8.68 9.29
N THR A 250 -34.62 -7.57 9.38
CA THR A 250 -33.81 -7.04 8.28
C THR A 250 -32.39 -7.64 8.32
N THR A 251 -31.93 -8.12 7.16
CA THR A 251 -30.54 -8.57 6.98
C THR A 251 -29.84 -7.69 5.95
N TYR A 252 -28.82 -6.96 6.39
CA TYR A 252 -27.95 -6.19 5.50
C TYR A 252 -26.82 -7.07 4.96
N LYS A 253 -26.62 -7.04 3.65
CA LYS A 253 -25.46 -7.67 3.01
C LYS A 253 -24.37 -6.61 2.82
N VAL A 254 -23.45 -6.52 3.77
CA VAL A 254 -22.38 -5.54 3.75
C VAL A 254 -21.25 -6.06 2.88
N LEU A 255 -20.98 -5.36 1.79
CA LEU A 255 -19.97 -5.73 0.78
C LEU A 255 -18.58 -5.23 1.15
N ASN A 256 -18.52 -4.09 1.82
CA ASN A 256 -17.27 -3.47 2.24
C ASN A 256 -17.51 -2.50 3.38
N ILE A 257 -16.51 -2.39 4.27
CA ILE A 257 -16.42 -1.35 5.29
C ILE A 257 -14.99 -0.82 5.31
N GLY A 258 -14.84 0.49 5.35
CA GLY A 258 -13.52 1.11 5.35
C GLY A 258 -13.60 2.62 5.52
N PRO A 259 -12.51 3.27 5.85
CA PRO A 259 -12.46 4.72 5.94
C PRO A 259 -12.37 5.37 4.56
N ILE A 260 -12.96 6.56 4.46
CA ILE A 260 -12.90 7.42 3.27
C ILE A 260 -12.61 8.85 3.71
N ALA A 261 -11.83 9.58 2.90
CA ALA A 261 -11.60 11.00 3.11
C ALA A 261 -12.62 11.84 2.35
N ILE A 262 -13.31 12.73 3.05
CA ILE A 262 -14.24 13.71 2.48
C ILE A 262 -13.95 15.07 3.13
N GLY A 263 -13.60 16.07 2.32
CA GLY A 263 -13.35 17.42 2.82
C GLY A 263 -12.25 17.50 3.90
N GLY A 264 -11.19 16.68 3.78
CA GLY A 264 -10.08 16.63 4.75
C GLY A 264 -10.40 15.91 6.06
N LYS A 265 -11.59 15.34 6.21
CA LYS A 265 -12.00 14.55 7.35
C LYS A 265 -12.13 13.07 6.97
N ILE A 266 -11.98 12.17 7.96
CA ILE A 266 -12.13 10.72 7.76
C ILE A 266 -13.52 10.29 8.22
N TYR A 267 -14.23 9.56 7.35
CA TYR A 267 -15.53 8.95 7.60
C TYR A 267 -15.41 7.43 7.49
N VAL A 268 -16.28 6.69 8.15
CA VAL A 268 -16.44 5.25 7.88
C VAL A 268 -17.49 5.08 6.79
N THR A 269 -17.11 4.43 5.67
CA THR A 269 -18.06 4.06 4.62
C THR A 269 -18.47 2.60 4.79
N ILE A 270 -19.75 2.32 4.59
CA ILE A 270 -20.35 0.99 4.66
C ILE A 270 -21.08 0.79 3.33
N ALA A 271 -20.51 -0.03 2.45
CA ALA A 271 -21.16 -0.41 1.19
C ALA A 271 -22.02 -1.66 1.42
N HIS A 272 -23.27 -1.63 1.01
CA HIS A 272 -24.17 -2.76 1.14
C HIS A 272 -24.96 -3.02 -0.14
N GLU A 273 -25.28 -4.30 -0.38
CA GLU A 273 -26.11 -4.72 -1.50
C GLU A 273 -27.59 -4.47 -1.17
N VAL A 274 -28.31 -3.90 -2.13
CA VAL A 274 -29.76 -3.77 -2.06
C VAL A 274 -30.43 -4.46 -3.24
N GLN A 275 -31.66 -4.90 -3.06
CA GLN A 275 -32.51 -5.33 -4.16
C GLN A 275 -32.91 -4.10 -4.98
N PRO A 276 -33.39 -4.27 -6.22
CA PRO A 276 -33.81 -3.15 -7.07
C PRO A 276 -34.63 -2.15 -6.27
N TRP A 277 -34.23 -0.88 -6.30
CA TRP A 277 -34.96 0.17 -5.60
C TRP A 277 -35.82 0.99 -6.56
N GLN A 278 -36.94 1.49 -6.06
CA GLN A 278 -37.90 2.28 -6.86
C GLN A 278 -37.58 3.78 -6.80
N SER A 279 -37.14 4.28 -5.62
CA SER A 279 -36.78 5.70 -5.43
C SER A 279 -35.54 5.90 -4.56
N ASN A 280 -34.92 7.08 -4.67
CA ASN A 280 -33.80 7.46 -3.85
C ASN A 280 -34.22 7.66 -2.38
N GLU A 281 -35.44 8.12 -2.12
CA GLU A 281 -36.00 8.29 -0.76
C GLU A 281 -36.10 6.95 -0.05
N GLN A 282 -36.51 5.90 -0.74
CA GLN A 282 -36.56 4.55 -0.19
C GLN A 282 -35.16 4.08 0.22
N VAL A 283 -34.17 4.28 -0.67
CA VAL A 283 -32.79 3.86 -0.42
C VAL A 283 -32.14 4.69 0.68
N ASP A 284 -32.44 5.98 0.75
CA ASP A 284 -31.99 6.85 1.85
C ASP A 284 -32.53 6.36 3.20
N GLY A 285 -33.77 5.90 3.24
CA GLY A 285 -34.35 5.24 4.41
C GLY A 285 -33.58 4.02 4.86
N TRP A 286 -33.29 3.09 3.93
CA TRP A 286 -32.49 1.90 4.22
C TRP A 286 -31.07 2.24 4.67
N ASN A 287 -30.42 3.22 4.04
CA ASN A 287 -29.11 3.71 4.44
C ASN A 287 -29.14 4.26 5.88
N LYS A 288 -30.12 5.09 6.25
CA LYS A 288 -30.28 5.63 7.60
C LYS A 288 -30.51 4.54 8.66
N GLU A 289 -31.29 3.51 8.33
CA GLU A 289 -31.48 2.36 9.20
C GLU A 289 -30.18 1.59 9.43
N LEU A 290 -29.40 1.34 8.35
CA LEU A 290 -28.08 0.72 8.45
C LEU A 290 -27.10 1.56 9.29
N LEU A 291 -27.06 2.88 9.07
CA LEU A 291 -26.25 3.78 9.89
C LEU A 291 -26.65 3.77 11.38
N SER A 292 -27.96 3.71 11.65
CA SER A 292 -28.48 3.59 13.02
C SER A 292 -28.10 2.26 13.67
N TYR A 293 -28.11 1.15 12.89
CA TYR A 293 -27.59 -0.13 13.35
C TYR A 293 -26.11 -0.03 13.69
N PHE A 294 -25.29 0.52 12.80
CA PHE A 294 -23.86 0.66 12.99
C PHE A 294 -23.50 1.47 14.23
N LYS A 295 -24.16 2.60 14.45
CA LYS A 295 -23.95 3.46 15.64
C LYS A 295 -24.20 2.74 16.96
N ARG A 296 -25.17 1.83 16.99
CA ARG A 296 -25.46 1.04 18.21
C ARG A 296 -24.43 -0.05 18.47
N HIS A 297 -23.87 -0.64 17.41
CA HIS A 297 -22.94 -1.77 17.54
C HIS A 297 -21.47 -1.33 17.68
N PHE A 298 -21.12 -0.17 17.15
CA PHE A 298 -19.77 0.35 17.14
C PHE A 298 -19.72 1.82 17.57
N PRO A 299 -20.19 2.15 18.80
CA PRO A 299 -20.28 3.55 19.26
C PRO A 299 -18.92 4.26 19.29
N GLU A 300 -17.82 3.50 19.43
CA GLU A 300 -16.46 4.00 19.44
C GLU A 300 -16.01 4.69 18.14
N TYR A 301 -16.74 4.50 17.03
CA TYR A 301 -16.39 5.16 15.77
C TYR A 301 -16.29 6.68 15.92
N SER A 302 -17.12 7.26 16.78
CA SER A 302 -17.18 8.70 17.01
C SER A 302 -15.93 9.31 17.62
N ASP A 303 -15.06 8.49 18.23
CA ASP A 303 -13.78 8.95 18.80
C ASP A 303 -12.72 9.28 17.72
N THR A 304 -12.92 8.83 16.51
CA THR A 304 -11.90 8.89 15.46
C THR A 304 -12.41 9.46 14.14
N PHE A 305 -13.64 9.11 13.78
CA PHE A 305 -14.20 9.43 12.48
C PHE A 305 -15.19 10.61 12.59
N ALA A 306 -15.23 11.44 11.56
CA ALA A 306 -16.09 12.62 11.53
C ALA A 306 -17.57 12.28 11.25
N GLY A 307 -17.84 11.05 10.85
CA GLY A 307 -19.18 10.59 10.53
C GLY A 307 -19.19 9.27 9.80
N LEU A 308 -20.33 8.94 9.25
CA LEU A 308 -20.63 7.69 8.57
C LEU A 308 -21.16 7.96 7.16
N VAL A 309 -20.86 7.04 6.24
CA VAL A 309 -21.40 7.03 4.89
C VAL A 309 -21.97 5.64 4.60
N ALA A 310 -23.29 5.52 4.44
CA ALA A 310 -23.86 4.30 3.87
C ALA A 310 -23.92 4.43 2.35
N ARG A 311 -23.49 3.39 1.64
CA ARG A 311 -23.54 3.31 0.18
C ARG A 311 -24.29 2.08 -0.26
N ALA A 312 -25.54 2.27 -0.65
CA ALA A 312 -26.34 1.22 -1.27
C ALA A 312 -25.87 0.98 -2.71
N LEU A 313 -25.68 -0.29 -3.06
CA LEU A 313 -25.31 -0.74 -4.40
C LEU A 313 -26.37 -1.71 -4.90
N GLU A 314 -26.99 -1.39 -6.03
CA GLU A 314 -28.03 -2.24 -6.61
C GLU A 314 -27.42 -3.48 -7.24
N ARG A 315 -27.91 -4.64 -6.85
CA ARG A 315 -27.38 -5.92 -7.31
C ARG A 315 -27.45 -6.06 -8.83
N GLY A 316 -26.31 -6.43 -9.44
CA GLY A 316 -26.21 -6.69 -10.87
C GLY A 316 -26.17 -5.44 -11.77
N THR A 317 -26.09 -4.25 -11.17
CA THR A 317 -25.97 -2.98 -11.89
C THR A 317 -24.77 -2.17 -11.39
N SER A 318 -24.46 -1.04 -12.03
CA SER A 318 -23.51 -0.04 -11.55
C SER A 318 -24.16 1.06 -10.70
N ARG A 319 -25.48 0.96 -10.45
CA ARG A 319 -26.23 1.98 -9.74
C ARG A 319 -25.91 1.97 -8.26
N GLY A 320 -25.64 3.15 -7.71
CA GLY A 320 -25.37 3.33 -6.29
C GLY A 320 -25.90 4.66 -5.77
N TYR A 321 -26.25 4.68 -4.47
CA TYR A 321 -26.71 5.87 -3.77
C TYR A 321 -26.07 5.96 -2.40
N GLY A 322 -25.61 7.16 -2.03
CA GLY A 322 -24.91 7.40 -0.76
C GLY A 322 -25.68 8.33 0.17
N THR A 323 -25.69 8.00 1.46
CA THR A 323 -26.19 8.84 2.56
C THR A 323 -25.06 9.13 3.52
N VAL A 324 -24.84 10.41 3.84
CA VAL A 324 -23.80 10.86 4.77
C VAL A 324 -24.44 11.36 6.05
N GLU A 325 -23.93 10.89 7.19
CA GLU A 325 -24.25 11.46 8.51
C GLU A 325 -22.99 11.95 9.20
N GLU A 326 -22.93 13.23 9.48
CA GLU A 326 -21.84 13.81 10.29
C GLU A 326 -22.13 13.65 11.78
N ILE A 327 -21.06 13.48 12.56
CA ILE A 327 -21.17 13.58 14.01
C ILE A 327 -21.44 15.06 14.35
N SER A 328 -22.60 15.32 14.89
CA SER A 328 -22.89 16.65 15.42
C SER A 328 -21.86 16.96 16.52
N SER A 329 -20.98 17.92 16.25
CA SER A 329 -20.13 18.46 17.32
C SER A 329 -21.07 18.90 18.45
N ALA A 330 -21.07 18.18 19.56
CA ALA A 330 -21.71 18.70 20.75
C ALA A 330 -21.07 20.08 21.01
N LYS A 331 -21.88 21.13 20.93
CA LYS A 331 -21.48 22.52 21.24
C LYS A 331 -21.14 22.65 22.69
#